data_b90ef75dd0bee699b6d1880dd0f161e3
#
_entry.id   b90ef75dd0bee699b6d1880dd0f161e3
#
_cell.length_a   1.000
_cell.length_b   1.000
_cell.length_c   1.000
_cell.angle_alpha   90.00
_cell.angle_beta   90.00
_cell.angle_gamma   90.00
#
_symmetry.space_group_name_H-M   'P 1'
#
loop_
_entity.id
_entity.type
_entity.pdbx_description
1 polymer ?
#
loop_
_entity_poly.entity_id
_entity_poly.type
_entity_poly.pdbx_seq_one_letter_code
_entity_poly.pdbx_strand_id
1 'polypeptide(L)'
;MISRLYENIAAGLKKIKDCEIYREDVPENFRTPSFMVTSYDRDLAPGINHCLNHTVHMDVLYFPEDADHRNREYLAVGQTLERSFSVEDFKIRNRKLKVTDQVLHFLFDVDYREYLETEESQMQDMMLDTGLKEQEE
;
A
#
# COMPACT_ATOMS: atom_id res chain seq x y z
N MET A 1 -8.75 -6.28 -4.28
CA MET A 1 -8.26 -5.94 -2.92
C MET A 1 -6.98 -5.14 -2.95
N ILE A 2 -5.99 -5.58 -3.73
CA ILE A 2 -4.71 -4.85 -3.79
C ILE A 2 -4.87 -3.43 -4.36
N SER A 3 -5.73 -3.25 -5.35
CA SER A 3 -6.00 -1.92 -5.91
C SER A 3 -6.59 -0.99 -4.86
N ARG A 4 -7.49 -1.52 -4.05
CA ARG A 4 -8.10 -0.75 -2.97
C ARG A 4 -7.07 -0.38 -1.92
N LEU A 5 -6.13 -1.27 -1.65
CA LEU A 5 -5.05 -0.99 -0.72
C LEU A 5 -4.23 0.21 -1.20
N TYR A 6 -3.83 0.21 -2.48
CA TYR A 6 -3.07 1.33 -3.03
C TYR A 6 -3.85 2.63 -2.98
N GLU A 7 -5.15 2.57 -3.29
CA GLU A 7 -6.00 3.76 -3.23
C GLU A 7 -6.08 4.32 -1.82
N ASN A 8 -6.23 3.44 -0.84
CA ASN A 8 -6.36 3.87 0.55
C ASN A 8 -5.04 4.37 1.12
N ILE A 9 -3.92 3.80 0.67
CA ILE A 9 -2.61 4.31 1.03
C ILE A 9 -2.43 5.73 0.46
N ALA A 10 -2.79 5.92 -0.79
CA ALA A 10 -2.68 7.23 -1.42
C ALA A 10 -3.54 8.27 -0.70
N ALA A 11 -4.75 7.88 -0.31
CA ALA A 11 -5.62 8.77 0.43
C ALA A 11 -5.03 9.15 1.79
N GLY A 12 -4.40 8.19 2.46
CA GLY A 12 -3.73 8.45 3.72
C GLY A 12 -2.54 9.38 3.56
N LEU A 13 -1.79 9.23 2.49
CA LEU A 13 -0.64 10.09 2.22
C LEU A 13 -1.07 11.52 1.88
N LYS A 14 -2.19 11.68 1.20
CA LYS A 14 -2.74 13.01 0.91
C LYS A 14 -3.05 13.79 2.18
N LYS A 15 -3.44 13.09 3.23
CA LYS A 15 -3.68 13.74 4.51
C LYS A 15 -2.40 14.15 5.21
N ILE A 16 -1.29 13.47 4.91
CA ILE A 16 0.01 13.82 5.47
C ILE A 16 0.58 15.04 4.77
N LYS A 17 0.54 15.02 3.45
CA LYS A 17 1.04 16.14 2.65
C LYS A 17 0.29 16.13 1.32
N ASP A 18 -0.32 17.26 0.98
CA ASP A 18 -1.08 17.38 -0.26
C ASP A 18 -0.12 17.61 -1.42
N CYS A 19 0.28 16.53 -2.04
CA CYS A 19 1.21 16.55 -3.17
C CYS A 19 0.90 15.40 -4.10
N GLU A 20 1.64 15.31 -5.19
CA GLU A 20 1.46 14.23 -6.15
C GLU A 20 1.81 12.89 -5.54
N ILE A 21 1.04 11.88 -5.87
CA ILE A 21 1.28 10.52 -5.41
C ILE A 21 1.32 9.62 -6.63
N TYR A 22 2.47 9.01 -6.85
CA TYR A 22 2.68 8.09 -7.95
C TYR A 22 2.60 6.67 -7.43
N ARG A 23 2.20 5.77 -8.31
CA ARG A 23 2.00 4.38 -7.95
C ARG A 23 2.92 3.52 -8.80
N GLU A 24 3.81 2.77 -8.15
CA GLU A 24 4.74 1.82 -8.74
C GLU A 24 5.85 2.46 -9.57
N ASP A 25 5.59 3.58 -10.19
CA ASP A 25 6.52 4.18 -11.13
C ASP A 25 6.32 5.69 -11.17
N VAL A 26 7.37 6.43 -11.49
CA VAL A 26 7.26 7.87 -11.64
C VAL A 26 7.55 8.23 -13.10
N PRO A 27 6.84 9.22 -13.64
CA PRO A 27 7.11 9.66 -15.01
C PRO A 27 8.47 10.38 -15.07
N GLU A 28 9.00 10.51 -16.26
CA GLU A 28 10.29 11.15 -16.47
C GLU A 28 10.31 12.57 -15.90
N ASN A 29 9.22 13.30 -16.07
CA ASN A 29 9.09 14.67 -15.58
C ASN A 29 8.19 14.72 -14.36
N PHE A 30 8.46 13.89 -13.36
CA PHE A 30 7.61 13.87 -12.18
C PHE A 30 7.76 15.16 -11.37
N ARG A 31 6.70 15.50 -10.67
CA ARG A 31 6.64 16.72 -9.87
C ARG A 31 7.12 16.44 -8.45
N THR A 32 7.70 17.45 -7.84
CA THR A 32 8.07 17.39 -6.42
C THR A 32 7.41 18.56 -5.70
N PRO A 33 7.05 18.42 -4.43
CA PRO A 33 7.20 17.20 -3.64
C PRO A 33 6.24 16.12 -4.10
N SER A 34 6.59 14.86 -3.87
CA SER A 34 5.73 13.76 -4.27
C SER A 34 6.05 12.50 -3.47
N PHE A 35 5.08 11.60 -3.45
CA PHE A 35 5.28 10.26 -2.91
C PHE A 35 5.20 9.26 -4.05
N MET A 36 5.94 8.18 -3.94
CA MET A 36 5.78 7.02 -4.82
C MET A 36 5.47 5.81 -3.95
N VAL A 37 4.37 5.13 -4.24
CA VAL A 37 3.93 3.96 -3.49
C VAL A 37 4.29 2.72 -4.26
N THR A 38 5.05 1.83 -3.63
CA THR A 38 5.44 0.59 -4.27
C THR A 38 5.45 -0.52 -3.22
N SER A 39 5.43 -1.75 -3.68
CA SER A 39 5.61 -2.91 -2.81
C SER A 39 6.85 -3.65 -3.27
N TYR A 40 7.61 -4.18 -2.30
CA TYR A 40 8.84 -4.86 -2.65
C TYR A 40 8.76 -6.38 -2.39
N ASP A 41 7.75 -6.83 -1.69
CA ASP A 41 7.61 -8.26 -1.41
C ASP A 41 6.18 -8.54 -0.96
N ARG A 42 5.74 -9.77 -1.16
CA ARG A 42 4.41 -10.21 -0.74
C ARG A 42 4.51 -11.64 -0.26
N ASP A 43 3.96 -11.88 0.91
CA ASP A 43 3.90 -13.23 1.48
C ASP A 43 2.47 -13.71 1.48
N LEU A 44 2.29 -14.99 1.16
CA LEU A 44 1.00 -15.63 1.17
C LEU A 44 1.07 -16.83 2.10
N ALA A 45 0.06 -16.98 2.93
CA ALA A 45 -0.04 -18.12 3.80
C ALA A 45 -1.48 -18.63 3.81
N PRO A 46 -1.69 -19.95 3.77
CA PRO A 46 -3.05 -20.48 3.87
C PRO A 46 -3.60 -20.18 5.25
N GLY A 47 -4.85 -19.76 5.27
CA GLY A 47 -5.59 -19.56 6.51
C GLY A 47 -6.64 -20.63 6.67
N ILE A 48 -7.49 -20.43 7.65
CA ILE A 48 -8.62 -21.36 7.88
C ILE A 48 -9.80 -20.93 7.01
N ASN A 49 -10.72 -21.87 6.79
CA ASN A 49 -11.97 -21.60 6.07
C ASN A 49 -11.76 -21.05 4.67
N HIS A 50 -10.84 -21.66 3.92
CA HIS A 50 -10.57 -21.30 2.53
C HIS A 50 -10.16 -19.84 2.39
N CYS A 51 -9.27 -19.43 3.26
CA CYS A 51 -8.78 -18.07 3.32
C CYS A 51 -7.30 -18.05 2.97
N LEU A 52 -6.87 -17.01 2.29
CA LEU A 52 -5.45 -16.73 2.10
C LEU A 52 -5.11 -15.48 2.90
N ASN A 53 -4.06 -15.60 3.70
CA ASN A 53 -3.54 -14.46 4.44
C ASN A 53 -2.42 -13.82 3.61
N HIS A 54 -2.60 -12.55 3.31
CA HIS A 54 -1.62 -11.78 2.55
C HIS A 54 -0.89 -10.85 3.47
N THR A 55 0.42 -10.76 3.29
CA THR A 55 1.24 -9.71 3.88
C THR A 55 1.95 -9.00 2.75
N VAL A 56 1.69 -7.72 2.61
CA VAL A 56 2.29 -6.91 1.57
C VAL A 56 3.31 -5.99 2.23
N HIS A 57 4.54 -6.04 1.76
CA HIS A 57 5.62 -5.21 2.28
C HIS A 57 5.72 -3.97 1.42
N MET A 58 5.30 -2.84 1.99
CA MET A 58 5.19 -1.59 1.27
C MET A 58 6.40 -0.72 1.48
N ASP A 59 6.73 0.03 0.45
CA ASP A 59 7.79 1.02 0.49
C ASP A 59 7.24 2.30 -0.14
N VAL A 60 7.10 3.34 0.67
CA VAL A 60 6.64 4.63 0.19
C VAL A 60 7.84 5.56 0.17
N LEU A 61 8.18 6.04 -1.02
CA LEU A 61 9.30 6.95 -1.21
C LEU A 61 8.78 8.37 -1.20
N TYR A 62 9.55 9.26 -0.59
CA TYR A 62 9.22 10.67 -0.58
C TYR A 62 10.31 11.46 -1.30
N PHE A 63 9.92 12.25 -2.30
CA PHE A 63 10.82 13.14 -3.04
C PHE A 63 10.59 14.56 -2.55
N PRO A 64 11.64 15.22 -2.06
CA PRO A 64 11.49 16.51 -1.38
C PRO A 64 11.22 17.66 -2.34
N GLU A 65 10.57 18.68 -1.80
CA GLU A 65 10.35 19.90 -2.55
C GLU A 65 11.65 20.68 -2.74
N ASP A 66 12.47 20.71 -1.70
CA ASP A 66 13.71 21.48 -1.70
C ASP A 66 14.88 20.53 -1.43
N ALA A 67 15.59 20.17 -2.49
CA ALA A 67 16.70 19.23 -2.37
C ALA A 67 17.82 19.77 -1.49
N ASP A 68 17.98 21.08 -1.42
CA ASP A 68 19.05 21.69 -0.61
C ASP A 68 18.76 21.56 0.88
N HIS A 69 17.49 21.44 1.25
CA HIS A 69 17.07 21.29 2.66
C HIS A 69 16.36 19.98 2.89
N ARG A 70 16.71 18.95 2.13
CA ARG A 70 15.98 17.67 2.18
C ARG A 70 16.02 17.02 3.55
N ASN A 71 17.11 17.12 4.30
CA ASN A 71 17.19 16.49 5.61
C ASN A 71 16.16 17.06 6.58
N ARG A 72 15.96 18.37 6.54
CA ARG A 72 14.97 19.04 7.37
C ARG A 72 13.56 18.61 6.95
N GLU A 73 13.35 18.57 5.64
CA GLU A 73 12.05 18.17 5.10
C GLU A 73 11.75 16.73 5.44
N TYR A 74 12.74 15.83 5.34
CA TYR A 74 12.58 14.42 5.68
C TYR A 74 12.23 14.25 7.16
N LEU A 75 12.85 15.03 8.02
CA LEU A 75 12.55 14.95 9.45
C LEU A 75 11.09 15.33 9.70
N ALA A 76 10.64 16.42 9.11
CA ALA A 76 9.26 16.89 9.31
C ALA A 76 8.25 15.91 8.75
N VAL A 77 8.43 15.48 7.50
CA VAL A 77 7.51 14.54 6.86
C VAL A 77 7.54 13.19 7.57
N GLY A 78 8.74 12.74 7.94
CA GLY A 78 8.90 11.47 8.64
C GLY A 78 8.19 11.44 9.96
N GLN A 79 8.27 12.51 10.75
CA GLN A 79 7.56 12.58 12.03
C GLN A 79 6.05 12.52 11.83
N THR A 80 5.55 13.21 10.81
CA THR A 80 4.12 13.19 10.52
C THR A 80 3.69 11.79 10.09
N LEU A 81 4.49 11.12 9.26
CA LEU A 81 4.20 9.76 8.85
C LEU A 81 4.17 8.81 10.05
N GLU A 82 5.14 8.93 10.94
CA GLU A 82 5.19 8.07 12.12
C GLU A 82 3.99 8.24 13.03
N ARG A 83 3.52 9.47 13.16
CA ARG A 83 2.49 9.81 14.16
C ARG A 83 1.07 9.77 13.63
N SER A 84 0.89 10.09 12.36
CA SER A 84 -0.45 10.37 11.86
C SER A 84 -0.87 9.52 10.66
N PHE A 85 0.03 8.78 10.06
CA PHE A 85 -0.31 8.00 8.87
C PHE A 85 -1.13 6.77 9.26
N SER A 86 -2.24 6.61 8.58
CA SER A 86 -3.06 5.40 8.71
C SER A 86 -3.67 5.10 7.35
N VAL A 87 -4.07 3.86 7.17
CA VAL A 87 -4.69 3.39 5.93
C VAL A 87 -6.08 2.92 6.28
N GLU A 88 -7.07 3.48 5.61
CA GLU A 88 -8.46 3.12 5.86
C GLU A 88 -8.69 1.66 5.50
N ASP A 89 -9.41 0.94 6.34
CA ASP A 89 -9.80 -0.46 6.16
C ASP A 89 -8.63 -1.45 6.24
N PHE A 90 -7.42 -0.98 6.49
CA PHE A 90 -6.26 -1.86 6.60
C PHE A 90 -5.47 -1.52 7.84
N LYS A 91 -4.93 -2.55 8.46
CA LYS A 91 -4.06 -2.38 9.62
C LYS A 91 -2.61 -2.48 9.15
N ILE A 92 -1.82 -1.52 9.52
CA ILE A 92 -0.42 -1.52 9.15
C ILE A 92 0.44 -1.78 10.38
N ARG A 93 1.59 -2.40 10.16
CA ARG A 93 2.52 -2.76 11.23
C ARG A 93 3.95 -2.67 10.73
N ASN A 94 4.89 -2.75 11.66
CA ASN A 94 6.33 -2.74 11.36
C ASN A 94 6.76 -1.49 10.61
N ARG A 95 6.28 -0.34 11.09
CA ARG A 95 6.62 0.96 10.48
C ARG A 95 8.09 1.25 10.67
N LYS A 96 8.73 1.72 9.61
CA LYS A 96 10.14 2.03 9.64
C LYS A 96 10.45 3.16 8.68
N LEU A 97 11.27 4.09 9.13
CA LEU A 97 11.76 5.16 8.27
C LEU A 97 13.24 4.96 8.05
N LYS A 98 13.70 5.16 6.83
CA LYS A 98 15.12 5.17 6.53
C LYS A 98 15.38 6.03 5.32
N VAL A 99 16.62 6.51 5.22
CA VAL A 99 17.06 7.26 4.05
C VAL A 99 18.10 6.40 3.33
N THR A 100 17.80 6.09 2.07
CA THR A 100 18.67 5.28 1.22
C THR A 100 18.85 6.03 -0.09
N ASP A 101 20.08 6.17 -0.55
CA ASP A 101 20.39 6.86 -1.79
C ASP A 101 19.76 8.26 -1.81
N GLN A 102 19.79 8.92 -0.65
CA GLN A 102 19.30 10.28 -0.46
C GLN A 102 17.78 10.42 -0.63
N VAL A 103 17.05 9.31 -0.55
CA VAL A 103 15.60 9.31 -0.65
C VAL A 103 15.02 8.77 0.65
N LEU A 104 13.97 9.43 1.15
CA LEU A 104 13.28 8.97 2.34
C LEU A 104 12.35 7.83 1.99
N HIS A 105 12.49 6.72 2.72
CA HIS A 105 11.66 5.54 2.56
C HIS A 105 10.84 5.33 3.84
N PHE A 106 9.55 5.16 3.68
CA PHE A 106 8.67 4.78 4.77
C PHE A 106 8.18 3.37 4.46
N LEU A 107 8.62 2.42 5.27
CA LEU A 107 8.30 1.02 5.05
C LEU A 107 7.27 0.57 6.09
N PHE A 108 6.36 -0.27 5.66
CA PHE A 108 5.38 -0.86 6.56
C PHE A 108 4.81 -2.12 5.92
N ASP A 109 4.21 -2.94 6.75
CA ASP A 109 3.56 -4.16 6.31
C ASP A 109 2.07 -4.02 6.45
N VAL A 110 1.33 -4.57 5.49
CA VAL A 110 -0.12 -4.60 5.51
C VAL A 110 -0.57 -6.04 5.44
N ASP A 111 -1.41 -6.45 6.39
CA ASP A 111 -1.99 -7.79 6.38
C ASP A 111 -3.45 -7.69 5.96
N TYR A 112 -3.88 -8.58 5.07
CA TYR A 112 -5.28 -8.69 4.77
C TYR A 112 -5.61 -10.12 4.40
N ARG A 113 -6.88 -10.45 4.49
CA ARG A 113 -7.38 -11.79 4.17
C ARG A 113 -8.13 -11.74 2.85
N GLU A 114 -7.90 -12.78 2.08
CA GLU A 114 -8.66 -13.02 0.87
C GLU A 114 -9.44 -14.30 1.06
N TYR A 115 -10.77 -14.24 0.92
CA TYR A 115 -11.60 -15.40 1.07
C TYR A 115 -11.76 -16.05 -0.29
N LEU A 116 -11.30 -17.30 -0.39
CA LEU A 116 -11.38 -18.05 -1.62
C LEU A 116 -12.71 -18.78 -1.66
N GLU A 117 -13.33 -18.82 -2.83
CA GLU A 117 -14.52 -19.62 -2.98
C GLU A 117 -14.12 -21.07 -3.12
N THR A 118 -14.83 -21.95 -2.40
CA THR A 118 -14.65 -23.36 -2.60
C THR A 118 -15.29 -23.74 -3.92
N GLU A 119 -14.93 -24.93 -4.43
CA GLU A 119 -15.56 -25.42 -5.64
C GLU A 119 -17.08 -25.51 -5.47
N GLU A 120 -17.52 -25.95 -4.30
CA GLU A 120 -18.94 -26.02 -4.00
C GLU A 120 -19.58 -24.64 -4.00
N SER A 121 -18.93 -23.67 -3.38
CA SER A 121 -19.43 -22.29 -3.38
C SER A 121 -19.48 -21.71 -4.77
N GLN A 122 -18.46 -21.99 -5.57
CA GLN A 122 -18.44 -21.51 -6.94
C GLN A 122 -19.56 -22.11 -7.75
N MET A 123 -19.85 -23.39 -7.56
CA MET A 123 -20.96 -24.03 -8.24
C MET A 123 -22.29 -23.43 -7.83
N GLN A 124 -22.44 -23.10 -6.58
CA GLN A 124 -23.65 -22.45 -6.11
C GLN A 124 -23.80 -21.08 -6.71
N ASP A 125 -22.72 -20.34 -6.75
CA ASP A 125 -22.72 -19.03 -7.36
C ASP A 125 -23.00 -19.11 -8.84
N MET A 126 -22.45 -20.11 -9.49
CA MET A 126 -22.66 -20.33 -10.90
C MET A 126 -24.08 -20.76 -11.21
N MET A 127 -24.68 -21.45 -10.29
CA MET A 127 -26.09 -21.81 -10.44
C MET A 127 -26.99 -20.65 -10.14
N LEU A 128 -26.57 -19.81 -9.21
CA LEU A 128 -27.33 -18.64 -8.84
C LEU A 128 -27.09 -17.52 -9.81
N ASP A 129 -25.85 -17.33 -10.15
CA ASP A 129 -25.47 -16.33 -11.09
C ASP A 129 -24.77 -16.99 -12.22
N THR A 130 -24.33 -18.02 -12.10
CA THR A 130 -23.39 -18.81 -12.30
C THR A 130 -22.06 -18.25 -12.50
N GLY A 131 -21.50 -18.34 -11.47
CA GLY A 131 -20.38 -18.17 -11.21
C GLY A 131 -19.46 -18.04 -11.18
N LEU A 132 -19.46 -18.23 -11.62
CA LEU A 132 -18.35 -18.05 -11.24
C LEU A 132 -17.58 -17.67 -11.19
N LYS A 133 -17.36 -17.28 -11.20
CA LYS A 133 -16.49 -16.92 -10.99
C LYS A 133 -15.71 -16.45 -10.83
N GLU A 134 -15.89 -16.27 -10.79
CA GLU A 134 -15.12 -15.92 -10.55
C GLU A 134 -14.59 -15.38 -10.21
N GLN A 135 -14.90 -15.33 -10.24
CA GLN A 135 -14.28 -14.87 -9.88
C GLN A 135 -13.69 -14.24 -9.55
N GLU A 136 -13.73 -13.97 -9.50
CA GLU A 136 -13.06 -13.49 -9.12
C GLU A 136 -12.56 -13.05 -8.80
N GLU A 137 -12.73 -13.03 -9.03
CA GLU A 137 -12.12 -12.65 -8.69
C GLU A 137 -11.74 -12.25 -8.75
#